data_ab5baeec2f6990cc08f1f879a6c35489
#
_entry.id   ab5baeec2f6990cc08f1f879a6c35489
#
_cell.length_a   1.000
_cell.length_b   1.000
_cell.length_c   1.000
_cell.angle_alpha   90.00
_cell.angle_beta   90.00
_cell.angle_gamma   90.00
#
_symmetry.space_group_name_H-M   'P 1'
#
loop_
_entity.id
_entity.type
_entity.pdbx_description
1 polymer ?
#
loop_
_entity_poly.entity_id
_entity_poly.type
_entity_poly.pdbx_seq_one_letter_code
_entity_poly.pdbx_strand_id
1 'polypeptide(L)'
;VLNYRGYDSTLVTPHTVELKFGVTPAQFADFKCIVGDKSDNIIGVPGVGPKRAAELLKKYDSLDGIYENLDSVERAATKKALESSRERMELNRKLIYLGGGASLPYSEELLRIGKIDTSSLYSRSRECAEKLGVAGI
;
A
#
# COMPACT_ATOMS: atom_id res chain seq x y z
N VAL A 1 -9.85 0.91 4.45
CA VAL A 1 -8.95 -0.04 5.14
C VAL A 1 -8.90 0.31 6.63
N LEU A 2 -9.05 -0.69 7.49
CA LEU A 2 -8.90 -0.53 8.93
C LEU A 2 -7.42 -0.73 9.31
N ASN A 3 -6.79 0.31 9.81
CA ASN A 3 -5.45 0.20 10.41
C ASN A 3 -5.62 -0.21 11.87
N TYR A 4 -5.53 -1.51 12.14
CA TYR A 4 -5.73 -2.05 13.47
C TYR A 4 -4.47 -1.90 14.33
N ARG A 5 -4.63 -1.16 15.45
CA ARG A 5 -3.59 -0.96 16.47
C ARG A 5 -4.17 -1.09 17.88
N GLY A 6 -5.02 -2.07 18.11
CA GLY A 6 -5.74 -2.19 19.37
C GLY A 6 -6.69 -1.00 19.59
N TYR A 7 -6.57 -0.31 20.72
CA TYR A 7 -7.41 0.86 21.06
C TYR A 7 -7.19 2.06 20.13
N ASP A 8 -6.05 2.15 19.44
CA ASP A 8 -5.72 3.25 18.52
C ASP A 8 -6.02 2.91 17.06
N SER A 9 -6.97 2.01 16.84
CA SER A 9 -7.36 1.60 15.49
C SER A 9 -8.02 2.73 14.72
N THR A 10 -7.58 2.96 13.48
CA THR A 10 -8.05 4.06 12.65
C THR A 10 -8.60 3.56 11.32
N LEU A 11 -9.78 4.05 10.93
CA LEU A 11 -10.33 3.77 9.62
C LEU A 11 -9.66 4.67 8.57
N VAL A 12 -8.89 4.07 7.67
CA VAL A 12 -8.25 4.77 6.56
C VAL A 12 -9.24 4.81 5.38
N THR A 13 -9.74 5.99 5.08
CA THR A 13 -10.63 6.28 3.95
C THR A 13 -9.87 6.97 2.82
N PRO A 14 -10.40 7.06 1.58
CA PRO A 14 -9.82 7.88 0.52
C PRO A 14 -9.54 9.31 0.98
N HIS A 15 -10.48 9.94 1.66
CA HIS A 15 -10.35 11.30 2.18
C HIS A 15 -9.20 11.45 3.19
N THR A 16 -9.02 10.48 4.10
CA THR A 16 -7.89 10.55 5.06
C THR A 16 -6.53 10.37 4.37
N VAL A 17 -6.46 9.64 3.26
CA VAL A 17 -5.23 9.52 2.44
C VAL A 17 -4.90 10.87 1.80
N GLU A 18 -5.88 11.52 1.18
CA GLU A 18 -5.72 12.84 0.56
C GLU A 18 -5.31 13.92 1.56
N LEU A 19 -5.96 13.95 2.72
CA LEU A 19 -5.60 14.91 3.79
C LEU A 19 -4.19 14.70 4.32
N LYS A 20 -3.77 13.45 4.48
CA LYS A 20 -2.47 13.12 5.09
C LYS A 20 -1.31 13.23 4.12
N PHE A 21 -1.49 12.83 2.88
CA PHE A 21 -0.41 12.71 1.90
C PHE A 21 -0.52 13.66 0.72
N GLY A 22 -1.67 14.31 0.53
CA GLY A 22 -1.92 15.22 -0.58
C GLY A 22 -2.08 14.54 -1.93
N VAL A 23 -2.34 13.23 -1.95
CA VAL A 23 -2.53 12.41 -3.16
C VAL A 23 -3.74 11.51 -3.00
N THR A 24 -4.35 11.11 -4.12
CA THR A 24 -5.44 10.15 -4.12
C THR A 24 -4.95 8.73 -3.78
N PRO A 25 -5.82 7.81 -3.35
CA PRO A 25 -5.44 6.41 -3.16
C PRO A 25 -4.85 5.74 -4.41
N ALA A 26 -5.32 6.11 -5.60
CA ALA A 26 -4.78 5.61 -6.87
C ALA A 26 -3.33 6.05 -7.10
N GLN A 27 -2.99 7.27 -6.70
CA GLN A 27 -1.64 7.85 -6.82
C GLN A 27 -0.69 7.42 -5.69
N PHE A 28 -1.21 6.73 -4.65
CA PHE A 28 -0.42 6.48 -3.44
C PHE A 28 0.80 5.58 -3.68
N ALA A 29 0.69 4.62 -4.59
CA ALA A 29 1.83 3.77 -4.97
C ALA A 29 2.91 4.57 -5.68
N ASP A 30 2.56 5.43 -6.64
CA ASP A 30 3.50 6.33 -7.31
C ASP A 30 4.14 7.32 -6.33
N PHE A 31 3.35 7.84 -5.40
CA PHE A 31 3.85 8.69 -4.31
C PHE A 31 4.93 7.96 -3.50
N LYS A 32 4.69 6.71 -3.12
CA LYS A 32 5.67 5.88 -2.42
C LYS A 32 6.91 5.58 -3.28
N CYS A 33 6.76 5.38 -4.58
CA CYS A 33 7.90 5.23 -5.49
C CYS A 33 8.83 6.46 -5.44
N ILE A 34 8.24 7.67 -5.49
CA ILE A 34 8.99 8.93 -5.55
C ILE A 34 9.63 9.27 -4.20
N VAL A 35 8.86 9.18 -3.11
CA VAL A 35 9.32 9.52 -1.76
C VAL A 35 10.22 8.43 -1.16
N GLY A 36 9.98 7.19 -1.55
CA GLY A 36 10.56 6.00 -0.92
C GLY A 36 9.77 5.55 0.32
N ASP A 37 10.19 4.43 0.86
CA ASP A 37 9.69 3.89 2.13
C ASP A 37 10.85 3.39 2.99
N LYS A 38 11.11 4.08 4.09
CA LYS A 38 12.21 3.73 5.00
C LYS A 38 11.98 2.39 5.70
N SER A 39 10.71 2.03 5.97
CA SER A 39 10.38 0.77 6.65
C SER A 39 10.72 -0.44 5.79
N ASP A 40 10.60 -0.29 4.47
CA ASP A 40 10.87 -1.34 3.49
C ASP A 40 12.22 -1.17 2.77
N ASN A 41 13.05 -0.23 3.25
CA ASN A 41 14.34 0.11 2.66
C ASN A 41 14.25 0.53 1.17
N ILE A 42 13.14 1.16 0.79
CA ILE A 42 12.91 1.67 -0.56
C ILE A 42 13.41 3.11 -0.63
N ILE A 43 14.40 3.35 -1.48
CA ILE A 43 15.02 4.67 -1.67
C ILE A 43 14.24 5.42 -2.75
N GLY A 44 13.73 6.61 -2.43
CA GLY A 44 13.04 7.49 -3.37
C GLY A 44 13.99 8.36 -4.21
N VAL A 45 13.41 9.39 -4.85
CA VAL A 45 14.13 10.38 -5.65
C VAL A 45 14.84 11.35 -4.73
N PRO A 46 16.19 11.50 -4.84
CA PRO A 46 16.96 12.42 -4.01
C PRO A 46 16.44 13.86 -4.09
N GLY A 47 16.23 14.49 -2.95
CA GLY A 47 15.73 15.87 -2.85
C GLY A 47 14.26 16.08 -3.19
N VAL A 48 13.50 15.01 -3.45
CA VAL A 48 12.05 15.05 -3.66
C VAL A 48 11.34 14.48 -2.45
N GLY A 49 10.93 15.35 -1.54
CA GLY A 49 10.17 14.96 -0.36
C GLY A 49 8.66 14.86 -0.61
N PRO A 50 7.88 14.48 0.42
CA PRO A 50 6.44 14.22 0.31
C PRO A 50 5.64 15.36 -0.33
N LYS A 51 5.89 16.60 0.09
CA LYS A 51 5.17 17.77 -0.44
C LYS A 51 5.38 17.93 -1.94
N ARG A 52 6.62 17.80 -2.40
CA ARG A 52 6.94 17.93 -3.82
C ARG A 52 6.46 16.77 -4.65
N ALA A 53 6.52 15.55 -4.13
CA ALA A 53 5.95 14.37 -4.79
C ALA A 53 4.45 14.53 -5.02
N ALA A 54 3.72 15.03 -4.00
CA ALA A 54 2.29 15.31 -4.12
C ALA A 54 1.99 16.40 -5.14
N GLU A 55 2.77 17.49 -5.17
CA GLU A 55 2.64 18.55 -6.18
C GLU A 55 2.84 18.01 -7.61
N LEU A 56 3.85 17.17 -7.81
CA LEU A 56 4.12 16.55 -9.11
C LEU A 56 2.97 15.63 -9.54
N LEU A 57 2.52 14.76 -8.66
CA LEU A 57 1.41 13.84 -8.96
C LEU A 57 0.09 14.58 -9.18
N LYS A 58 -0.16 15.66 -8.46
CA LYS A 58 -1.34 16.52 -8.71
C LYS A 58 -1.29 17.18 -10.08
N LYS A 59 -0.09 17.56 -10.57
CA LYS A 59 0.09 18.25 -11.87
C LYS A 59 0.09 17.28 -13.05
N TYR A 60 0.69 16.11 -12.88
CA TYR A 60 0.96 15.15 -13.98
C TYR A 60 0.24 13.81 -13.82
N ASP A 61 -0.59 13.68 -12.79
CA ASP A 61 -1.46 12.54 -12.45
C ASP A 61 -0.74 11.26 -12.00
N SER A 62 0.32 10.84 -12.65
CA SER A 62 1.02 9.59 -12.40
C SER A 62 2.54 9.74 -12.53
N LEU A 63 3.27 8.71 -12.10
CA LEU A 63 4.72 8.64 -12.30
C LEU A 63 5.08 8.63 -13.79
N ASP A 64 4.30 7.95 -14.62
CA ASP A 64 4.48 7.95 -16.08
C ASP A 64 4.22 9.34 -16.65
N GLY A 65 3.13 10.00 -16.23
CA GLY A 65 2.82 11.37 -16.64
C GLY A 65 3.93 12.38 -16.25
N ILE A 66 4.58 12.17 -15.10
CA ILE A 66 5.75 12.98 -14.72
C ILE A 66 6.90 12.78 -15.72
N TYR A 67 7.21 11.53 -16.10
CA TYR A 67 8.30 11.22 -17.03
C TYR A 67 8.01 11.62 -18.48
N GLU A 68 6.75 11.58 -18.91
CA GLU A 68 6.31 12.08 -20.22
C GLU A 68 6.42 13.59 -20.34
N ASN A 69 6.22 14.29 -19.21
CA ASN A 69 6.28 15.76 -19.16
C ASN A 69 7.50 16.30 -18.42
N LEU A 70 8.58 15.55 -18.39
CA LEU A 70 9.77 15.87 -17.60
C LEU A 70 10.40 17.23 -17.96
N ASP A 71 10.29 17.63 -19.23
CA ASP A 71 10.74 18.94 -19.71
C ASP A 71 9.95 20.11 -19.12
N SER A 72 8.70 19.87 -18.74
CA SER A 72 7.81 20.85 -18.12
C SER A 72 7.98 20.95 -16.60
N VAL A 73 8.90 20.20 -16.00
CA VAL A 73 9.22 20.30 -14.57
C VAL A 73 10.05 21.55 -14.32
N GLU A 74 9.44 22.54 -13.68
CA GLU A 74 9.97 23.90 -13.49
C GLU A 74 11.35 23.95 -12.80
N ARG A 75 11.58 23.04 -11.83
CA ARG A 75 12.85 23.04 -11.07
C ARG A 75 13.86 22.13 -11.71
N ALA A 76 14.91 22.71 -12.27
CA ALA A 76 16.02 21.98 -12.91
C ALA A 76 16.62 20.88 -12.01
N ALA A 77 16.79 21.15 -10.72
CA ALA A 77 17.30 20.17 -9.74
C ALA A 77 16.35 18.97 -9.59
N THR A 78 15.03 19.20 -9.56
CA THR A 78 14.01 18.13 -9.49
C THR A 78 13.98 17.32 -10.77
N LYS A 79 14.04 17.99 -11.93
CA LYS A 79 14.11 17.34 -13.23
C LYS A 79 15.34 16.42 -13.30
N LYS A 80 16.53 16.95 -13.01
CA LYS A 80 17.77 16.16 -13.00
C LYS A 80 17.72 14.97 -12.03
N ALA A 81 17.14 15.16 -10.84
CA ALA A 81 16.99 14.08 -9.86
C ALA A 81 16.04 12.98 -10.35
N LEU A 82 14.92 13.34 -10.99
CA LEU A 82 14.00 12.39 -11.63
C LEU A 82 14.68 11.63 -12.78
N GLU A 83 15.38 12.34 -13.67
CA GLU A 83 16.13 11.73 -14.79
C GLU A 83 17.13 10.68 -14.29
N SER A 84 17.96 11.04 -13.31
CA SER A 84 18.95 10.13 -12.74
C SER A 84 18.37 8.98 -11.93
N SER A 85 17.10 9.04 -11.57
CA SER A 85 16.42 8.04 -10.76
C SER A 85 15.49 7.11 -11.57
N ARG A 86 15.44 7.23 -12.89
CA ARG A 86 14.49 6.49 -13.76
C ARG A 86 14.52 4.97 -13.51
N GLU A 87 15.66 4.34 -13.58
CA GLU A 87 15.82 2.90 -13.34
C GLU A 87 15.38 2.51 -11.92
N ARG A 88 15.70 3.36 -10.94
CA ARG A 88 15.26 3.14 -9.56
C ARG A 88 13.74 3.23 -9.42
N MET A 89 13.08 4.13 -10.12
CA MET A 89 11.63 4.24 -10.10
C MET A 89 10.95 3.01 -10.70
N GLU A 90 11.51 2.44 -11.75
CA GLU A 90 11.04 1.16 -12.30
C GLU A 90 11.18 0.00 -11.31
N LEU A 91 12.30 -0.04 -10.59
CA LEU A 91 12.50 -1.02 -9.52
C LEU A 91 11.53 -0.79 -8.36
N ASN A 92 11.39 0.45 -7.88
CA ASN A 92 10.48 0.80 -6.80
C ASN A 92 9.04 0.42 -7.17
N ARG A 93 8.62 0.65 -8.41
CA ARG A 93 7.30 0.26 -8.91
C ARG A 93 7.08 -1.25 -8.75
N LYS A 94 8.05 -2.07 -9.15
CA LYS A 94 7.96 -3.55 -9.00
C LYS A 94 7.88 -4.00 -7.55
N LEU A 95 8.49 -3.26 -6.62
CA LEU A 95 8.48 -3.58 -5.20
C LEU A 95 7.20 -3.09 -4.49
N ILE A 96 6.66 -1.96 -4.91
CA ILE A 96 5.53 -1.29 -4.24
C ILE A 96 4.18 -1.75 -4.81
N TYR A 97 4.08 -1.94 -6.12
CA TYR A 97 2.86 -2.43 -6.73
C TYR A 97 2.69 -3.91 -6.45
N LEU A 98 1.75 -4.21 -5.57
CA LEU A 98 1.32 -5.58 -5.34
C LEU A 98 0.53 -6.02 -6.57
N GLY A 99 1.04 -7.02 -7.28
CA GLY A 99 0.42 -7.53 -8.50
C GLY A 99 -1.04 -7.91 -8.26
N GLY A 100 -1.95 -7.13 -8.80
CA GLY A 100 -3.35 -7.49 -8.86
C GLY A 100 -3.52 -8.64 -9.88
N GLY A 101 -4.07 -9.77 -9.45
CA GLY A 101 -4.32 -10.88 -10.36
C GLY A 101 -4.03 -12.27 -9.79
N ALA A 102 -3.67 -12.36 -8.52
CA ALA A 102 -3.70 -13.65 -7.84
C ALA A 102 -5.14 -14.16 -7.84
N SER A 103 -5.40 -15.24 -8.61
CA SER A 103 -6.68 -15.95 -8.52
C SER A 103 -6.77 -16.55 -7.12
N LEU A 104 -7.69 -16.05 -6.32
CA LEU A 104 -7.99 -16.69 -5.05
C LEU A 104 -8.77 -17.98 -5.31
N PRO A 105 -8.38 -19.11 -4.71
CA PRO A 105 -9.09 -20.39 -4.88
C PRO A 105 -10.45 -20.40 -4.17
N TYR A 106 -10.90 -19.24 -3.66
CA TYR A 106 -12.13 -19.08 -2.90
C TYR A 106 -13.01 -17.99 -3.50
N SER A 107 -14.31 -18.25 -3.61
CA SER A 107 -15.28 -17.21 -3.92
C SER A 107 -15.50 -16.29 -2.70
N GLU A 108 -15.86 -15.03 -2.94
CA GLU A 108 -16.20 -14.09 -1.87
C GLU A 108 -17.33 -14.62 -0.96
N GLU A 109 -18.26 -15.41 -1.51
CA GLU A 109 -19.33 -16.07 -0.77
C GLU A 109 -18.83 -17.09 0.25
N LEU A 110 -17.79 -17.84 -0.08
CA LEU A 110 -17.13 -18.78 0.85
C LEU A 110 -16.41 -18.07 2.01
N LEU A 111 -16.04 -16.80 1.80
CA LEU A 111 -15.37 -15.97 2.81
C LEU A 111 -16.37 -15.20 3.69
N ARG A 112 -17.68 -15.20 3.35
CA ARG A 112 -18.70 -14.62 4.22
C ARG A 112 -18.81 -15.44 5.48
N ILE A 113 -18.50 -14.80 6.59
CA ILE A 113 -18.77 -15.34 7.91
C ILE A 113 -20.29 -15.37 8.05
N GLY A 114 -20.90 -16.54 7.82
CA GLY A 114 -22.31 -16.80 8.13
C GLY A 114 -22.56 -16.70 9.63
N LYS A 115 -23.77 -17.07 10.07
CA LYS A 115 -24.04 -17.25 11.51
C LYS A 115 -23.03 -18.27 12.04
N ILE A 116 -22.08 -17.79 12.84
CA ILE A 116 -21.08 -18.68 13.47
C ILE A 116 -21.85 -19.54 14.47
N ASP A 117 -22.00 -20.81 14.15
CA ASP A 117 -22.44 -21.79 15.14
C ASP A 117 -21.28 -22.01 16.12
N THR A 118 -21.32 -21.26 17.22
CA THR A 118 -20.28 -21.32 18.26
C THR A 118 -20.18 -22.70 18.89
N SER A 119 -21.25 -23.52 18.88
CA SER A 119 -21.23 -24.89 19.41
C SER A 119 -20.37 -25.81 18.54
N SER A 120 -20.44 -25.68 17.23
CA SER A 120 -19.62 -26.45 16.30
C SER A 120 -18.14 -26.03 16.32
N LEU A 121 -17.85 -24.75 16.56
CA LEU A 121 -16.48 -24.27 16.75
C LEU A 121 -15.86 -24.80 18.04
N TYR A 122 -16.60 -24.83 19.13
CA TYR A 122 -16.14 -25.38 20.40
C TYR A 122 -15.84 -26.87 20.31
N SER A 123 -16.70 -27.65 19.67
CA SER A 123 -16.48 -29.10 19.50
C SER A 123 -15.25 -29.39 18.63
N ARG A 124 -15.07 -28.63 17.53
CA ARG A 124 -13.89 -28.79 16.64
C ARG A 124 -12.60 -28.33 17.30
N SER A 125 -12.60 -27.25 18.07
CA SER A 125 -11.41 -26.81 18.79
C SER A 125 -11.02 -27.80 19.88
N ARG A 126 -11.97 -28.39 20.56
CA ARG A 126 -11.74 -29.45 21.56
C ARG A 126 -11.15 -30.71 20.95
N GLU A 127 -11.72 -31.19 19.83
CA GLU A 127 -11.19 -32.33 19.07
C GLU A 127 -9.76 -32.08 18.58
N CYS A 128 -9.46 -30.86 18.14
CA CYS A 128 -8.15 -30.46 17.70
C CYS A 128 -7.14 -30.42 18.88
N ALA A 129 -7.55 -29.90 20.03
CA ALA A 129 -6.74 -29.86 21.25
C ALA A 129 -6.42 -31.26 21.77
N GLU A 130 -7.40 -32.16 21.77
CA GLU A 130 -7.20 -33.57 22.14
C GLU A 130 -6.21 -34.28 21.22
N LYS A 131 -6.32 -34.06 19.89
CA LYS A 131 -5.35 -34.60 18.89
C LYS A 131 -3.94 -34.06 19.05
N LEU A 132 -3.80 -32.83 19.56
CA LEU A 132 -2.50 -32.19 19.81
C LEU A 132 -1.95 -32.44 21.24
N GLY A 133 -2.67 -33.17 22.09
CA GLY A 133 -2.27 -33.44 23.47
C GLY A 133 -2.26 -32.22 24.38
N VAL A 134 -3.03 -31.16 24.02
CA VAL A 134 -3.18 -29.94 24.82
C VAL A 134 -4.30 -30.15 25.81
N ALA A 135 -3.95 -30.40 27.09
CA ALA A 135 -4.93 -30.53 28.16
C ALA A 135 -5.38 -29.15 28.64
N GLY A 136 -6.73 -28.95 28.73
CA GLY A 136 -7.32 -27.86 29.50
C GLY A 136 -7.74 -26.61 28.74
N ILE A 137 -8.51 -26.79 27.64
CA ILE A 137 -9.35 -25.69 27.09
C ILE A 137 -10.83 -25.98 27.40
#